data_cc5c051d398900247ee76a45c05fde0e
#
_entry.id   cc5c051d398900247ee76a45c05fde0e
#
_cell.length_a   1.000
_cell.length_b   1.000
_cell.length_c   1.000
_cell.angle_alpha   90.00
_cell.angle_beta   90.00
_cell.angle_gamma   90.00
#
_symmetry.space_group_name_H-M   'P 1'
#
loop_
_entity.id
_entity.type
_entity.pdbx_description
1 polymer ?
#
loop_
_entity_poly.entity_id
_entity_poly.type
_entity_poly.pdbx_seq_one_letter_code
_entity_poly.pdbx_strand_id
1 'polypeptide(L)'
;MRWILPVLTVAVVACAGLSGPRVAGPVTLLSDDGNPLAGHGFYVDPASKAMIAARNANPPSAELTAVANTPQAYWLDQAFPAGAVAGTVSRIAGAAQASGAMPVLALYAIPHRDCGSYAAGGFATAAGYREWIDSIASGLGASPVAIILEPDALAMADCLSGDQRQERFDLISYAVGALTRDPAAAVYVDAGHSRWTSADTMAARLNQVGVQRARGFSLNTTNYYSTDEEIGYGEAISGLTNGAHYVIDTSRNGAGPAPEHPLSWCNPAGRALGTPPTTDTAGAHADAYLWVKRVGESDGSCDHGDPAAGTFVSQFVIDLARNSGR
;
A
#
# COMPACT_ATOMS: atom_id res chain seq x y z
N MET A 1 -33.41 -58.92 -65.50
CA MET A 1 -33.13 -57.53 -65.12
C MET A 1 -32.92 -57.47 -63.61
N ARG A 2 -31.69 -57.42 -63.18
CA ARG A 2 -31.32 -57.32 -61.74
C ARG A 2 -30.83 -55.90 -61.46
N TRP A 3 -31.50 -55.23 -60.57
CA TRP A 3 -31.08 -53.94 -60.07
C TRP A 3 -30.19 -54.10 -58.87
N ILE A 4 -28.99 -53.60 -58.93
CA ILE A 4 -28.00 -53.53 -57.82
C ILE A 4 -28.13 -52.15 -57.20
N LEU A 5 -28.48 -52.07 -55.92
CA LEU A 5 -28.41 -50.79 -55.09
C LEU A 5 -27.02 -50.67 -54.45
N PRO A 6 -26.42 -49.51 -54.48
CA PRO A 6 -25.17 -49.30 -53.76
C PRO A 6 -25.44 -48.98 -52.27
N VAL A 7 -24.68 -49.65 -51.41
CA VAL A 7 -24.63 -49.44 -49.98
C VAL A 7 -23.76 -48.14 -49.72
N LEU A 8 -24.38 -47.15 -49.14
CA LEU A 8 -23.67 -45.94 -48.72
C LEU A 8 -23.07 -46.21 -47.32
N THR A 9 -21.74 -46.26 -47.22
CA THR A 9 -21.01 -46.34 -45.94
C THR A 9 -20.80 -44.92 -45.39
N VAL A 10 -21.45 -44.59 -44.26
CA VAL A 10 -21.22 -43.33 -43.55
C VAL A 10 -20.00 -43.50 -42.66
N ALA A 11 -18.92 -42.77 -42.97
CA ALA A 11 -17.75 -42.65 -42.10
C ALA A 11 -18.02 -41.62 -41.03
N VAL A 12 -18.09 -42.03 -39.77
CA VAL A 12 -18.11 -41.12 -38.60
C VAL A 12 -16.69 -40.67 -38.33
N VAL A 13 -16.39 -39.39 -38.62
CA VAL A 13 -15.15 -38.77 -38.25
C VAL A 13 -15.28 -38.27 -36.81
N ALA A 14 -14.61 -38.94 -35.87
CA ALA A 14 -14.45 -38.44 -34.49
C ALA A 14 -13.45 -37.28 -34.47
N CYS A 15 -13.94 -36.06 -34.29
CA CYS A 15 -13.10 -34.91 -33.98
C CYS A 15 -12.57 -35.03 -32.55
N ALA A 16 -11.33 -35.49 -32.39
CA ALA A 16 -10.57 -35.33 -31.14
C ALA A 16 -10.24 -33.87 -30.95
N GLY A 17 -10.88 -33.22 -29.97
CA GLY A 17 -10.57 -31.86 -29.58
C GLY A 17 -9.19 -31.80 -28.94
N LEU A 18 -8.23 -31.25 -29.64
CA LEU A 18 -6.92 -30.84 -29.09
C LEU A 18 -7.14 -29.60 -28.23
N SER A 19 -7.13 -29.80 -26.89
CA SER A 19 -7.03 -28.71 -25.93
C SER A 19 -5.60 -28.14 -26.00
N GLY A 20 -5.38 -27.19 -26.87
CA GLY A 20 -4.13 -26.40 -26.88
C GLY A 20 -4.01 -25.55 -25.61
N PRO A 21 -2.78 -25.20 -25.19
CA PRO A 21 -2.59 -24.32 -24.06
C PRO A 21 -3.32 -22.98 -24.32
N ARG A 22 -4.15 -22.56 -23.37
CA ARG A 22 -4.74 -21.22 -23.40
C ARG A 22 -3.60 -20.21 -23.34
N VAL A 23 -3.35 -19.56 -24.45
CA VAL A 23 -2.50 -18.36 -24.48
C VAL A 23 -3.23 -17.33 -23.62
N ALA A 24 -2.60 -16.93 -22.52
CA ALA A 24 -3.08 -15.79 -21.76
C ALA A 24 -3.22 -14.61 -22.74
N GLY A 25 -4.39 -13.99 -22.75
CA GLY A 25 -4.62 -12.80 -23.56
C GLY A 25 -3.59 -11.72 -23.20
N PRO A 26 -3.36 -10.77 -24.09
CA PRO A 26 -2.42 -9.69 -23.81
C PRO A 26 -2.83 -9.03 -22.50
N VAL A 27 -1.89 -9.05 -21.52
CA VAL A 27 -1.98 -8.19 -20.34
C VAL A 27 -2.01 -6.78 -20.91
N THR A 28 -3.15 -6.10 -20.80
CA THR A 28 -3.22 -4.68 -21.11
C THR A 28 -2.34 -4.01 -20.06
N LEU A 29 -1.11 -3.70 -20.44
CA LEU A 29 -0.28 -2.80 -19.66
C LEU A 29 -1.12 -1.53 -19.50
N LEU A 30 -1.24 -1.03 -18.26
CA LEU A 30 -1.77 0.30 -18.05
C LEU A 30 -0.85 1.20 -18.85
N SER A 31 -1.30 1.59 -20.03
CA SER A 31 -0.63 2.57 -20.86
C SER A 31 -0.50 3.84 -20.05
N ASP A 32 0.47 4.64 -20.36
CA ASP A 32 0.81 5.96 -19.82
C ASP A 32 -0.39 6.94 -19.84
N ASP A 33 -1.49 6.59 -19.18
CA ASP A 33 -2.75 7.31 -19.15
C ASP A 33 -2.75 8.39 -18.05
N GLY A 34 -1.55 8.91 -17.75
CA GLY A 34 -1.37 9.95 -16.76
C GLY A 34 -1.31 9.40 -15.31
N ASN A 35 -0.94 10.28 -14.40
CA ASN A 35 -0.90 9.98 -12.97
C ASN A 35 -2.33 9.94 -12.41
N PRO A 36 -2.84 8.79 -11.90
CA PRO A 36 -4.20 8.67 -11.40
C PRO A 36 -4.47 9.49 -10.13
N LEU A 37 -3.41 9.97 -9.47
CA LEU A 37 -3.51 10.82 -8.28
C LEU A 37 -3.56 12.30 -8.64
N ALA A 38 -3.14 12.68 -9.87
CA ALA A 38 -3.10 14.07 -10.30
C ALA A 38 -4.50 14.68 -10.43
N GLY A 39 -4.61 15.96 -10.12
CA GLY A 39 -5.89 16.69 -10.21
C GLY A 39 -6.83 16.47 -9.03
N HIS A 40 -6.47 15.61 -8.07
CA HIS A 40 -7.23 15.38 -6.85
C HIS A 40 -6.52 15.99 -5.65
N GLY A 41 -7.28 16.62 -4.72
CA GLY A 41 -6.81 16.87 -3.36
C GLY A 41 -6.85 15.56 -2.56
N PHE A 42 -5.95 15.39 -1.59
CA PHE A 42 -6.02 14.24 -0.68
C PHE A 42 -6.95 14.52 0.50
N TYR A 43 -7.67 13.49 0.94
CA TYR A 43 -8.67 13.59 1.99
C TYR A 43 -8.06 13.75 3.38
N VAL A 44 -8.58 14.69 4.16
CA VAL A 44 -8.28 14.87 5.58
C VAL A 44 -9.42 14.26 6.39
N ASP A 45 -9.13 13.22 7.17
CA ASP A 45 -10.14 12.60 8.04
C ASP A 45 -10.42 13.49 9.28
N PRO A 46 -11.64 14.07 9.40
CA PRO A 46 -11.99 14.91 10.54
C PRO A 46 -12.10 14.14 11.87
N ALA A 47 -12.07 12.81 11.82
CA ALA A 47 -12.08 11.93 12.98
C ALA A 47 -10.69 11.34 13.30
N SER A 48 -9.63 11.80 12.62
CA SER A 48 -8.27 11.34 12.88
C SER A 48 -7.82 11.67 14.31
N LYS A 49 -6.92 10.84 14.87
CA LYS A 49 -6.35 11.08 16.22
C LYS A 49 -5.66 12.45 16.31
N ALA A 50 -4.98 12.87 15.25
CA ALA A 50 -4.35 14.19 15.17
C ALA A 50 -5.40 15.32 15.24
N MET A 51 -6.52 15.18 14.52
CA MET A 51 -7.61 16.15 14.54
C MET A 51 -8.29 16.23 15.92
N ILE A 52 -8.52 15.09 16.56
CA ILE A 52 -9.07 15.03 17.92
C ILE A 52 -8.09 15.70 18.90
N ALA A 53 -6.80 15.41 18.80
CA ALA A 53 -5.78 16.00 19.66
C ALA A 53 -5.68 17.53 19.45
N ALA A 54 -5.72 18.01 18.22
CA ALA A 54 -5.68 19.45 17.91
C ALA A 54 -6.89 20.20 18.50
N ARG A 55 -8.10 19.61 18.37
CA ARG A 55 -9.33 20.20 18.93
C ARG A 55 -9.34 20.26 20.46
N ASN A 56 -8.69 19.29 21.11
CA ASN A 56 -8.67 19.16 22.58
C ASN A 56 -7.43 19.82 23.21
N ALA A 57 -6.50 20.33 22.42
CA ALA A 57 -5.29 20.98 22.94
C ALA A 57 -5.62 22.26 23.71
N ASN A 58 -5.13 22.35 24.94
CA ASN A 58 -5.29 23.53 25.79
C ASN A 58 -3.97 23.83 26.53
N PRO A 59 -3.23 24.89 26.18
CA PRO A 59 -3.56 25.86 25.11
C PRO A 59 -3.55 25.23 23.71
N PRO A 60 -4.18 25.88 22.72
CA PRO A 60 -4.12 25.43 21.32
C PRO A 60 -2.68 25.30 20.81
N SER A 61 -2.39 24.24 20.04
CA SER A 61 -1.08 24.02 19.41
C SER A 61 -1.17 24.25 17.90
N ALA A 62 -0.29 25.11 17.39
CA ALA A 62 -0.16 25.36 15.96
C ALA A 62 0.35 24.11 15.23
N GLU A 63 1.29 23.39 15.84
CA GLU A 63 1.90 22.17 15.30
C GLU A 63 0.86 21.04 15.16
N LEU A 64 0.06 20.79 16.21
CA LEU A 64 -1.03 19.81 16.14
C LEU A 64 -2.07 20.21 15.09
N THR A 65 -2.40 21.50 14.99
CA THR A 65 -3.36 22.01 14.01
C THR A 65 -2.84 21.84 12.58
N ALA A 66 -1.57 22.13 12.33
CA ALA A 66 -0.96 21.96 11.02
C ALA A 66 -0.98 20.49 10.57
N VAL A 67 -0.54 19.58 11.44
CA VAL A 67 -0.54 18.14 11.13
C VAL A 67 -1.96 17.57 10.97
N ALA A 68 -2.91 18.00 11.83
CA ALA A 68 -4.30 17.57 11.76
C ALA A 68 -4.98 17.94 10.43
N ASN A 69 -4.61 19.08 9.84
CA ASN A 69 -5.13 19.56 8.55
C ASN A 69 -4.32 19.07 7.34
N THR A 70 -3.27 18.28 7.55
CA THR A 70 -2.52 17.65 6.47
C THR A 70 -3.09 16.25 6.20
N PRO A 71 -3.39 15.90 4.92
CA PRO A 71 -3.89 14.57 4.58
C PRO A 71 -2.93 13.46 5.03
N GLN A 72 -3.48 12.39 5.59
CA GLN A 72 -2.73 11.20 6.01
C GLN A 72 -3.52 9.95 5.66
N ALA A 73 -2.82 8.82 5.45
CA ALA A 73 -3.50 7.57 5.12
C ALA A 73 -4.40 7.08 6.26
N TYR A 74 -5.54 6.51 5.88
CA TYR A 74 -6.41 5.78 6.79
C TYR A 74 -5.99 4.31 6.81
N TRP A 75 -5.54 3.84 7.98
CA TRP A 75 -5.06 2.47 8.14
C TRP A 75 -6.20 1.52 8.48
N LEU A 76 -6.24 0.41 7.75
CA LEU A 76 -7.15 -0.71 7.96
C LEU A 76 -6.32 -1.94 8.31
N ASP A 77 -6.66 -2.58 9.42
CA ASP A 77 -6.04 -3.80 9.90
C ASP A 77 -7.09 -4.82 10.34
N GLN A 78 -6.68 -5.92 10.98
CA GLN A 78 -7.58 -6.97 11.46
C GLN A 78 -8.57 -6.52 12.54
N ALA A 79 -8.42 -5.32 13.12
CA ALA A 79 -9.41 -4.74 14.02
C ALA A 79 -10.70 -4.32 13.28
N PHE A 80 -10.63 -4.22 11.95
CA PHE A 80 -11.80 -4.04 11.08
C PHE A 80 -12.16 -5.39 10.46
N PRO A 81 -13.04 -6.21 11.08
CA PRO A 81 -13.33 -7.54 10.58
C PRO A 81 -14.00 -7.50 9.20
N ALA A 82 -13.88 -8.58 8.42
CA ALA A 82 -14.40 -8.68 7.05
C ALA A 82 -15.88 -8.25 6.95
N GLY A 83 -16.70 -8.64 7.91
CA GLY A 83 -18.13 -8.26 7.92
C GLY A 83 -18.43 -6.76 8.14
N ALA A 84 -17.44 -5.94 8.52
CA ALA A 84 -17.62 -4.52 8.81
C ALA A 84 -16.76 -3.59 7.95
N VAL A 85 -15.63 -4.09 7.41
CA VAL A 85 -14.64 -3.26 6.71
C VAL A 85 -15.19 -2.62 5.45
N ALA A 86 -16.06 -3.31 4.69
CA ALA A 86 -16.70 -2.75 3.49
C ALA A 86 -17.47 -1.45 3.81
N GLY A 87 -18.27 -1.44 4.89
CA GLY A 87 -18.99 -0.25 5.34
C GLY A 87 -18.06 0.89 5.76
N THR A 88 -16.91 0.56 6.38
CA THR A 88 -15.90 1.56 6.75
C THR A 88 -15.27 2.17 5.51
N VAL A 89 -14.86 1.36 4.53
CA VAL A 89 -14.30 1.82 3.26
C VAL A 89 -15.29 2.70 2.51
N SER A 90 -16.55 2.25 2.34
CA SER A 90 -17.60 3.04 1.66
C SER A 90 -17.84 4.39 2.36
N ARG A 91 -17.82 4.43 3.69
CA ARG A 91 -17.99 5.68 4.44
C ARG A 91 -16.82 6.64 4.19
N ILE A 92 -15.59 6.15 4.18
CA ILE A 92 -14.39 6.98 3.95
C ILE A 92 -14.37 7.48 2.50
N ALA A 93 -14.59 6.60 1.52
CA ALA A 93 -14.64 6.95 0.11
C ALA A 93 -15.75 7.97 -0.17
N GLY A 94 -16.95 7.76 0.39
CA GLY A 94 -18.06 8.70 0.25
C GLY A 94 -17.80 10.06 0.90
N ALA A 95 -17.16 10.11 2.08
CA ALA A 95 -16.80 11.36 2.74
C ALA A 95 -15.71 12.13 1.97
N ALA A 96 -14.73 11.42 1.44
CA ALA A 96 -13.69 12.00 0.60
C ALA A 96 -14.29 12.57 -0.70
N GLN A 97 -15.12 11.80 -1.39
CA GLN A 97 -15.83 12.24 -2.59
C GLN A 97 -16.68 13.49 -2.34
N ALA A 98 -17.43 13.51 -1.21
CA ALA A 98 -18.23 14.67 -0.85
C ALA A 98 -17.42 15.94 -0.58
N SER A 99 -16.14 15.79 -0.23
CA SER A 99 -15.21 16.92 -0.08
C SER A 99 -14.40 17.24 -1.34
N GLY A 100 -14.63 16.54 -2.45
CA GLY A 100 -13.88 16.68 -3.70
C GLY A 100 -12.43 16.16 -3.59
N ALA A 101 -12.16 15.23 -2.68
CA ALA A 101 -10.83 14.72 -2.39
C ALA A 101 -10.73 13.20 -2.58
N MET A 102 -9.51 12.69 -2.68
CA MET A 102 -9.18 11.27 -2.79
C MET A 102 -8.66 10.75 -1.44
N PRO A 103 -9.18 9.65 -0.90
CA PRO A 103 -8.62 9.04 0.29
C PRO A 103 -7.39 8.21 -0.06
N VAL A 104 -6.43 8.14 0.88
CA VAL A 104 -5.33 7.19 0.87
C VAL A 104 -5.63 6.13 1.93
N LEU A 105 -5.69 4.87 1.55
CA LEU A 105 -5.90 3.73 2.45
C LEU A 105 -4.60 2.96 2.59
N ALA A 106 -4.21 2.59 3.80
CA ALA A 106 -3.13 1.64 4.05
C ALA A 106 -3.71 0.34 4.59
N LEU A 107 -3.54 -0.75 3.86
CA LEU A 107 -4.02 -2.09 4.24
C LEU A 107 -2.89 -2.84 4.91
N TYR A 108 -3.07 -3.23 6.19
CA TYR A 108 -2.00 -3.78 7.02
C TYR A 108 -2.51 -4.92 7.89
N ALA A 109 -2.77 -6.08 7.27
CA ALA A 109 -3.44 -7.19 7.94
C ALA A 109 -3.00 -8.59 7.48
N ILE A 110 -1.92 -8.69 6.71
CA ILE A 110 -1.44 -9.96 6.18
C ILE A 110 -1.02 -10.93 7.31
N PRO A 111 -1.22 -12.25 7.18
CA PRO A 111 -0.72 -13.24 8.14
C PRO A 111 0.78 -13.09 8.43
N HIS A 112 1.16 -13.34 9.66
CA HIS A 112 2.54 -13.17 10.15
C HIS A 112 3.10 -11.75 9.96
N ARG A 113 2.22 -10.73 10.04
CA ARG A 113 2.60 -9.33 9.94
C ARG A 113 3.70 -9.00 10.94
N ASP A 114 4.65 -8.17 10.49
CA ASP A 114 5.77 -7.66 11.29
C ASP A 114 6.66 -8.75 11.91
N CYS A 115 6.55 -10.00 11.45
CA CYS A 115 7.35 -11.14 11.90
C CYS A 115 7.47 -11.30 13.42
N GLY A 116 6.45 -10.87 14.16
CA GLY A 116 6.42 -10.94 15.61
C GLY A 116 7.05 -9.74 16.33
N SER A 117 7.43 -8.68 15.61
CA SER A 117 7.98 -7.45 16.18
C SER A 117 6.89 -6.57 16.84
N TYR A 118 7.14 -5.26 17.02
CA TYR A 118 6.28 -4.35 17.81
C TYR A 118 4.87 -4.16 17.24
N ALA A 119 4.68 -4.31 15.93
CA ALA A 119 3.38 -4.23 15.27
C ALA A 119 2.84 -5.61 14.83
N ALA A 120 3.27 -6.68 15.49
CA ALA A 120 2.82 -8.04 15.21
C ALA A 120 1.30 -8.17 15.16
N GLY A 121 0.80 -9.04 14.27
CA GLY A 121 -0.64 -9.23 14.10
C GLY A 121 -1.00 -9.79 12.73
N GLY A 122 -2.06 -9.25 12.15
CA GLY A 122 -2.65 -9.73 10.91
C GLY A 122 -3.69 -10.82 11.13
N PHE A 123 -4.31 -11.30 10.06
CA PHE A 123 -5.24 -12.41 10.12
C PHE A 123 -4.54 -13.72 10.47
N ALA A 124 -5.21 -14.59 11.19
CA ALA A 124 -4.65 -15.89 11.57
C ALA A 124 -4.56 -16.87 10.37
N THR A 125 -5.33 -16.64 9.31
CA THR A 125 -5.40 -17.54 8.14
C THR A 125 -5.44 -16.78 6.81
N ALA A 126 -4.92 -17.43 5.78
CA ALA A 126 -5.01 -16.96 4.39
C ALA A 126 -6.46 -16.74 3.93
N ALA A 127 -7.39 -17.61 4.36
CA ALA A 127 -8.80 -17.49 4.01
C ALA A 127 -9.42 -16.22 4.59
N GLY A 128 -9.19 -15.94 5.88
CA GLY A 128 -9.71 -14.74 6.53
C GLY A 128 -9.14 -13.44 5.93
N TYR A 129 -7.88 -13.46 5.53
CA TYR A 129 -7.29 -12.32 4.82
C TYR A 129 -7.94 -12.11 3.45
N ARG A 130 -8.15 -13.16 2.64
CA ARG A 130 -8.83 -13.04 1.35
C ARG A 130 -10.25 -12.51 1.47
N GLU A 131 -11.02 -13.03 2.43
CA GLU A 131 -12.37 -12.54 2.72
C GLU A 131 -12.37 -11.04 3.08
N TRP A 132 -11.39 -10.61 3.85
CA TRP A 132 -11.23 -9.20 4.23
C TRP A 132 -10.88 -8.32 3.02
N ILE A 133 -9.97 -8.76 2.14
CA ILE A 133 -9.62 -8.07 0.90
C ILE A 133 -10.83 -7.97 -0.03
N ASP A 134 -11.59 -9.06 -0.21
CA ASP A 134 -12.81 -9.05 -1.03
C ASP A 134 -13.86 -8.08 -0.46
N SER A 135 -13.98 -8.00 0.86
CA SER A 135 -14.88 -7.05 1.54
C SER A 135 -14.43 -5.61 1.30
N ILE A 136 -13.12 -5.31 1.38
CA ILE A 136 -12.60 -3.99 1.04
C ILE A 136 -12.91 -3.65 -0.40
N ALA A 137 -12.58 -4.54 -1.35
CA ALA A 137 -12.84 -4.34 -2.77
C ALA A 137 -14.33 -4.03 -3.05
N SER A 138 -15.24 -4.73 -2.35
CA SER A 138 -16.68 -4.46 -2.47
C SER A 138 -17.12 -3.10 -1.92
N GLY A 139 -16.34 -2.53 -1.00
CA GLY A 139 -16.62 -1.24 -0.37
C GLY A 139 -16.04 -0.02 -1.08
N LEU A 140 -15.12 -0.20 -2.05
CA LEU A 140 -14.43 0.91 -2.72
C LEU A 140 -15.38 1.79 -3.54
N GLY A 141 -16.34 1.18 -4.27
CA GLY A 141 -17.21 1.90 -5.18
C GLY A 141 -16.45 2.40 -6.41
N ALA A 142 -16.99 3.44 -7.07
CA ALA A 142 -16.40 4.00 -8.29
C ALA A 142 -15.61 5.30 -8.04
N SER A 143 -15.31 5.63 -6.79
CA SER A 143 -14.59 6.87 -6.46
C SER A 143 -13.08 6.64 -6.47
N PRO A 144 -12.28 7.60 -6.97
CA PRO A 144 -10.82 7.50 -6.93
C PRO A 144 -10.30 7.24 -5.50
N VAL A 145 -9.38 6.30 -5.38
CA VAL A 145 -8.73 5.92 -4.12
C VAL A 145 -7.29 5.49 -4.36
N ALA A 146 -6.36 5.92 -3.51
CA ALA A 146 -5.01 5.40 -3.46
C ALA A 146 -4.92 4.33 -2.36
N ILE A 147 -4.33 3.18 -2.66
CA ILE A 147 -4.19 2.05 -1.72
C ILE A 147 -2.71 1.70 -1.57
N ILE A 148 -2.20 1.78 -0.35
CA ILE A 148 -0.89 1.24 0.03
C ILE A 148 -1.13 -0.17 0.57
N LEU A 149 -0.59 -1.16 -0.12
CA LEU A 149 -0.88 -2.56 0.16
C LEU A 149 0.24 -3.20 0.96
N GLU A 150 -0.09 -3.59 2.17
CA GLU A 150 0.72 -4.39 3.10
C GLU A 150 2.14 -3.82 3.35
N PRO A 151 2.23 -2.66 4.02
CA PRO A 151 3.51 -2.12 4.47
C PRO A 151 4.43 -3.20 5.05
N ASP A 152 5.71 -3.15 4.68
CA ASP A 152 6.81 -4.02 5.13
C ASP A 152 6.74 -5.48 4.63
N ALA A 153 5.60 -5.94 4.12
CA ALA A 153 5.34 -7.37 3.89
C ALA A 153 6.32 -8.04 2.93
N LEU A 154 6.70 -7.37 1.83
CA LEU A 154 7.69 -7.90 0.88
C LEU A 154 9.12 -7.74 1.40
N ALA A 155 9.43 -6.62 2.07
CA ALA A 155 10.76 -6.37 2.61
C ALA A 155 11.11 -7.39 3.72
N MET A 156 10.14 -7.73 4.57
CA MET A 156 10.28 -8.70 5.65
C MET A 156 10.10 -10.17 5.23
N ALA A 157 9.99 -10.50 3.95
CA ALA A 157 9.70 -11.87 3.51
C ALA A 157 10.76 -12.89 3.95
N ASP A 158 11.99 -12.46 4.22
CA ASP A 158 13.09 -13.36 4.61
C ASP A 158 13.01 -13.86 6.07
N CYS A 159 12.19 -13.23 6.92
CA CYS A 159 11.95 -13.73 8.29
C CYS A 159 11.03 -14.96 8.34
N LEU A 160 10.37 -15.30 7.23
CA LEU A 160 9.39 -16.36 7.13
C LEU A 160 10.01 -17.69 6.69
N SER A 161 9.37 -18.81 7.05
CA SER A 161 9.67 -20.11 6.43
C SER A 161 9.34 -20.07 4.93
N GLY A 162 9.86 -21.05 4.16
CA GLY A 162 9.60 -21.13 2.72
C GLY A 162 8.11 -21.12 2.38
N ASP A 163 7.31 -21.94 3.07
CA ASP A 163 5.86 -22.05 2.85
C ASP A 163 5.11 -20.77 3.24
N GLN A 164 5.45 -20.16 4.37
CA GLN A 164 4.86 -18.90 4.81
C GLN A 164 5.20 -17.75 3.87
N ARG A 165 6.42 -17.71 3.35
CA ARG A 165 6.83 -16.71 2.37
C ARG A 165 6.07 -16.87 1.06
N GLN A 166 5.90 -18.10 0.56
CA GLN A 166 5.11 -18.35 -0.64
C GLN A 166 3.64 -17.96 -0.41
N GLU A 167 3.05 -18.34 0.72
CA GLU A 167 1.70 -17.92 1.09
C GLU A 167 1.57 -16.39 1.10
N ARG A 168 2.53 -15.67 1.66
CA ARG A 168 2.55 -14.20 1.66
C ARG A 168 2.52 -13.64 0.25
N PHE A 169 3.34 -14.15 -0.65
CA PHE A 169 3.36 -13.71 -2.05
C PHE A 169 2.04 -14.01 -2.76
N ASP A 170 1.47 -15.19 -2.53
CA ASP A 170 0.16 -15.58 -3.08
C ASP A 170 -0.97 -14.68 -2.57
N LEU A 171 -0.92 -14.26 -1.30
CA LEU A 171 -1.90 -13.36 -0.69
C LEU A 171 -1.78 -11.93 -1.22
N ILE A 172 -0.58 -11.40 -1.38
CA ILE A 172 -0.37 -10.08 -1.99
C ILE A 172 -0.82 -10.11 -3.45
N SER A 173 -0.46 -11.14 -4.21
CA SER A 173 -0.90 -11.33 -5.59
C SER A 173 -2.43 -11.41 -5.72
N TYR A 174 -3.09 -12.10 -4.78
CA TYR A 174 -4.55 -12.15 -4.67
C TYR A 174 -5.12 -10.75 -4.41
N ALA A 175 -4.58 -10.03 -3.43
CA ALA A 175 -5.04 -8.69 -3.07
C ALA A 175 -4.90 -7.71 -4.24
N VAL A 176 -3.76 -7.70 -4.93
CA VAL A 176 -3.58 -6.93 -6.17
C VAL A 176 -4.70 -7.25 -7.16
N GLY A 177 -4.94 -8.56 -7.45
CA GLY A 177 -5.98 -8.96 -8.40
C GLY A 177 -7.41 -8.64 -7.96
N ALA A 178 -7.69 -8.58 -6.66
CA ALA A 178 -9.01 -8.23 -6.15
C ALA A 178 -9.27 -6.71 -6.20
N LEU A 179 -8.31 -5.91 -5.73
CA LEU A 179 -8.44 -4.47 -5.60
C LEU A 179 -8.40 -3.75 -6.96
N THR A 180 -7.61 -4.24 -7.92
CA THR A 180 -7.51 -3.66 -9.27
C THR A 180 -8.67 -4.00 -10.21
N ARG A 181 -9.69 -4.75 -9.73
CA ARG A 181 -10.96 -4.86 -10.47
C ARG A 181 -11.70 -3.53 -10.53
N ASP A 182 -11.48 -2.67 -9.57
CA ASP A 182 -11.97 -1.30 -9.60
C ASP A 182 -10.96 -0.41 -10.34
N PRO A 183 -11.30 0.12 -11.51
CA PRO A 183 -10.39 0.95 -12.30
C PRO A 183 -10.10 2.31 -11.67
N ALA A 184 -10.87 2.72 -10.65
CA ALA A 184 -10.63 3.95 -9.91
C ALA A 184 -9.65 3.75 -8.73
N ALA A 185 -9.25 2.52 -8.43
CA ALA A 185 -8.31 2.21 -7.37
C ALA A 185 -6.87 2.22 -7.88
N ALA A 186 -6.07 3.18 -7.44
CA ALA A 186 -4.63 3.19 -7.67
C ALA A 186 -3.92 2.39 -6.56
N VAL A 187 -3.52 1.16 -6.87
CA VAL A 187 -2.91 0.22 -5.90
C VAL A 187 -1.39 0.28 -5.98
N TYR A 188 -0.74 0.48 -4.85
CA TYR A 188 0.71 0.49 -4.67
C TYR A 188 1.12 -0.58 -3.66
N VAL A 189 1.84 -1.60 -4.11
CA VAL A 189 2.34 -2.67 -3.24
C VAL A 189 3.54 -2.15 -2.46
N ASP A 190 3.57 -2.32 -1.14
CA ASP A 190 4.70 -1.81 -0.37
C ASP A 190 6.01 -2.53 -0.71
N ALA A 191 7.06 -1.76 -0.92
CA ALA A 191 8.39 -2.20 -1.31
C ALA A 191 9.48 -1.82 -0.28
N GLY A 192 9.08 -1.44 0.93
CA GLY A 192 10.01 -1.07 2.00
C GLY A 192 10.75 0.24 1.69
N HIS A 193 12.07 0.23 1.77
CA HIS A 193 12.90 1.41 1.55
C HIS A 193 14.29 1.05 1.00
N SER A 194 15.03 2.04 0.52
CA SER A 194 16.31 1.94 -0.18
C SER A 194 17.41 1.13 0.54
N ARG A 195 17.39 1.09 1.87
CA ARG A 195 18.41 0.38 2.67
C ARG A 195 17.94 -0.95 3.25
N TRP A 196 16.80 -1.47 2.82
CA TRP A 196 16.29 -2.75 3.34
C TRP A 196 16.72 -3.93 2.47
N THR A 197 16.40 -3.86 1.18
CA THR A 197 16.81 -4.87 0.20
C THR A 197 17.34 -4.20 -1.07
N SER A 198 18.14 -4.91 -1.89
CA SER A 198 18.55 -4.38 -3.19
C SER A 198 17.34 -4.18 -4.12
N ALA A 199 17.46 -3.23 -5.05
CA ALA A 199 16.45 -2.99 -6.06
C ALA A 199 16.14 -4.25 -6.90
N ASP A 200 17.14 -5.05 -7.25
CA ASP A 200 16.94 -6.31 -7.97
C ASP A 200 16.10 -7.31 -7.18
N THR A 201 16.39 -7.47 -5.88
CA THR A 201 15.63 -8.38 -5.00
C THR A 201 14.20 -7.91 -4.84
N MET A 202 13.98 -6.62 -4.60
CA MET A 202 12.64 -6.07 -4.43
C MET A 202 11.85 -6.12 -5.74
N ALA A 203 12.45 -5.78 -6.88
CA ALA A 203 11.81 -5.89 -8.18
C ALA A 203 11.41 -7.34 -8.50
N ALA A 204 12.25 -8.32 -8.16
CA ALA A 204 11.89 -9.74 -8.32
C ALA A 204 10.66 -10.12 -7.48
N ARG A 205 10.57 -9.67 -6.22
CA ARG A 205 9.41 -9.89 -5.34
C ARG A 205 8.15 -9.20 -5.87
N LEU A 206 8.26 -7.95 -6.31
CA LEU A 206 7.17 -7.19 -6.92
C LEU A 206 6.65 -7.84 -8.20
N ASN A 207 7.55 -8.31 -9.07
CA ASN A 207 7.19 -9.04 -10.27
C ASN A 207 6.47 -10.36 -9.93
N GLN A 208 6.93 -11.09 -8.91
CA GLN A 208 6.31 -12.34 -8.47
C GLN A 208 4.87 -12.14 -7.96
N VAL A 209 4.58 -11.04 -7.28
CA VAL A 209 3.22 -10.73 -6.81
C VAL A 209 2.36 -10.02 -7.86
N GLY A 210 2.91 -9.72 -9.02
CA GLY A 210 2.17 -9.19 -10.16
C GLY A 210 1.96 -7.67 -10.09
N VAL A 211 3.01 -6.91 -9.74
CA VAL A 211 2.99 -5.44 -9.70
C VAL A 211 2.51 -4.81 -11.01
N GLN A 212 2.69 -5.49 -12.16
CA GLN A 212 2.21 -5.03 -13.48
C GLN A 212 0.69 -4.91 -13.59
N ARG A 213 -0.07 -5.48 -12.64
CA ARG A 213 -1.53 -5.33 -12.54
C ARG A 213 -1.93 -4.17 -11.63
N ALA A 214 -1.02 -3.73 -10.77
CA ALA A 214 -1.18 -2.57 -9.90
C ALA A 214 -0.72 -1.29 -10.61
N ARG A 215 -0.96 -0.12 -10.03
CA ARG A 215 -0.32 1.12 -10.49
C ARG A 215 1.20 1.07 -10.26
N GLY A 216 1.61 0.43 -9.18
CA GLY A 216 3.02 0.29 -8.88
C GLY A 216 3.28 -0.09 -7.42
N PHE A 217 4.19 0.62 -6.76
CA PHE A 217 4.67 0.29 -5.43
C PHE A 217 4.83 1.52 -4.52
N SER A 218 4.86 1.31 -3.21
CA SER A 218 5.12 2.36 -2.22
C SER A 218 6.50 2.19 -1.57
N LEU A 219 7.12 3.30 -1.22
CA LEU A 219 8.44 3.35 -0.62
C LEU A 219 8.41 4.15 0.69
N ASN A 220 9.36 3.83 1.57
CA ASN A 220 9.61 4.56 2.81
C ASN A 220 8.44 4.58 3.79
N THR A 221 7.44 3.70 3.60
CA THR A 221 6.27 3.64 4.49
C THR A 221 6.73 3.45 5.92
N THR A 222 6.33 4.38 6.80
CA THR A 222 6.73 4.46 8.23
C THR A 222 8.21 4.72 8.51
N ASN A 223 9.04 4.97 7.50
CA ASN A 223 10.48 5.17 7.63
C ASN A 223 10.91 6.65 7.48
N TYR A 224 12.21 6.90 7.44
CA TYR A 224 12.80 8.23 7.57
C TYR A 224 13.83 8.54 6.48
N TYR A 225 14.02 7.67 5.47
CA TYR A 225 15.03 7.87 4.42
C TYR A 225 14.66 9.05 3.54
N SER A 226 15.70 9.76 3.04
CA SER A 226 15.48 10.99 2.29
C SER A 226 14.72 10.73 0.98
N THR A 227 13.91 11.70 0.57
CA THR A 227 13.14 11.61 -0.66
C THR A 227 14.03 11.35 -1.87
N ASP A 228 15.21 11.99 -1.96
CA ASP A 228 16.14 11.79 -3.08
C ASP A 228 16.72 10.37 -3.11
N GLU A 229 17.00 9.78 -1.95
CA GLU A 229 17.47 8.39 -1.85
C GLU A 229 16.37 7.41 -2.30
N GLU A 230 15.13 7.64 -1.88
CA GLU A 230 13.99 6.83 -2.27
C GLU A 230 13.62 7.00 -3.75
N ILE A 231 13.80 8.19 -4.35
CA ILE A 231 13.67 8.38 -5.80
C ILE A 231 14.68 7.50 -6.55
N GLY A 232 15.96 7.53 -6.15
CA GLY A 232 16.99 6.71 -6.79
C GLY A 232 16.67 5.21 -6.73
N TYR A 233 16.16 4.74 -5.59
CA TYR A 233 15.74 3.35 -5.40
C TYR A 233 14.48 3.03 -6.20
N GLY A 234 13.49 3.93 -6.21
CA GLY A 234 12.23 3.78 -6.94
C GLY A 234 12.45 3.71 -8.45
N GLU A 235 13.28 4.59 -9.02
CA GLU A 235 13.61 4.55 -10.45
C GLU A 235 14.35 3.25 -10.83
N ALA A 236 15.25 2.76 -9.97
CA ALA A 236 15.93 1.48 -10.21
C ALA A 236 14.93 0.31 -10.23
N ILE A 237 13.97 0.25 -9.28
CA ILE A 237 12.91 -0.76 -9.27
C ILE A 237 11.97 -0.60 -10.48
N SER A 238 11.58 0.63 -10.81
CA SER A 238 10.72 0.92 -11.97
C SER A 238 11.33 0.36 -13.26
N GLY A 239 12.62 0.59 -13.48
CA GLY A 239 13.35 0.03 -14.62
C GLY A 239 13.35 -1.50 -14.69
N LEU A 240 13.23 -2.18 -13.54
CA LEU A 240 13.21 -3.65 -13.43
C LEU A 240 11.79 -4.24 -13.39
N THR A 241 10.76 -3.40 -13.28
CA THR A 241 9.36 -3.78 -13.19
C THR A 241 8.50 -3.25 -14.35
N ASN A 242 9.15 -3.03 -15.49
CA ASN A 242 8.51 -2.56 -16.73
C ASN A 242 7.83 -1.18 -16.59
N GLY A 243 8.47 -0.26 -15.88
CA GLY A 243 7.98 1.11 -15.70
C GLY A 243 6.89 1.25 -14.65
N ALA A 244 6.79 0.34 -13.68
CA ALA A 244 5.85 0.49 -12.57
C ALA A 244 6.10 1.82 -11.83
N HIS A 245 5.04 2.56 -11.57
CA HIS A 245 5.10 3.84 -10.88
C HIS A 245 5.27 3.64 -9.36
N TYR A 246 5.56 4.73 -8.64
CA TYR A 246 5.68 4.62 -7.19
C TYR A 246 5.21 5.88 -6.46
N VAL A 247 4.95 5.70 -5.17
CA VAL A 247 4.70 6.78 -4.21
C VAL A 247 5.71 6.68 -3.06
N ILE A 248 6.02 7.80 -2.41
CA ILE A 248 6.98 7.86 -1.30
C ILE A 248 6.27 8.39 -0.06
N ASP A 249 6.41 7.70 1.08
CA ASP A 249 6.01 8.26 2.38
C ASP A 249 7.02 9.30 2.84
N THR A 250 6.56 10.55 2.89
CA THR A 250 7.35 11.71 3.32
C THR A 250 6.91 12.25 4.68
N SER A 251 6.08 11.53 5.41
CA SER A 251 5.49 11.99 6.67
C SER A 251 6.53 12.39 7.72
N ARG A 252 7.67 11.69 7.79
CA ARG A 252 8.66 11.85 8.86
C ARG A 252 10.11 11.95 8.37
N ASN A 253 10.34 12.14 7.10
CA ASN A 253 11.68 12.04 6.50
C ASN A 253 12.42 13.36 6.29
N GLY A 254 11.87 14.49 6.79
CA GLY A 254 12.43 15.84 6.56
C GLY A 254 13.85 16.06 7.09
N ALA A 255 14.27 15.28 8.09
CA ALA A 255 15.63 15.31 8.63
C ALA A 255 16.47 14.07 8.26
N GLY A 256 15.96 13.24 7.35
CA GLY A 256 16.57 11.96 7.01
C GLY A 256 16.55 10.95 8.17
N PRO A 257 17.18 9.77 8.03
CA PRO A 257 17.21 8.73 9.05
C PRO A 257 18.09 9.13 10.27
N ALA A 258 17.82 8.51 11.41
CA ALA A 258 18.72 8.60 12.56
C ALA A 258 20.05 7.87 12.26
N PRO A 259 21.12 8.15 13.02
CA PRO A 259 22.34 7.35 12.97
C PRO A 259 22.02 5.86 13.12
N GLU A 260 22.67 5.03 12.32
CA GLU A 260 22.33 3.62 12.21
C GLU A 260 22.61 2.85 13.51
N HIS A 261 21.59 2.20 14.02
CA HIS A 261 21.64 1.21 15.12
C HIS A 261 20.39 0.31 15.01
N PRO A 262 20.30 -0.82 15.72
CA PRO A 262 19.22 -1.82 15.54
C PRO A 262 17.79 -1.27 15.62
N LEU A 263 17.55 -0.20 16.39
CA LEU A 263 16.24 0.43 16.56
C LEU A 263 16.20 1.86 16.04
N SER A 264 17.09 2.26 15.11
CA SER A 264 17.13 3.61 14.55
C SER A 264 15.85 4.01 13.81
N TRP A 265 15.01 3.04 13.46
CA TRP A 265 13.69 3.24 12.84
C TRP A 265 12.58 3.49 13.87
N CYS A 266 12.77 3.14 15.14
CA CYS A 266 11.72 3.10 16.15
C CYS A 266 11.68 4.39 16.96
N ASN A 267 10.74 5.28 16.66
CA ASN A 267 10.53 6.60 17.27
C ASN A 267 11.81 7.43 17.46
N PRO A 268 12.72 7.53 16.50
CA PRO A 268 14.00 8.23 16.70
C PRO A 268 13.78 9.73 16.95
N ALA A 269 14.46 10.25 17.97
CA ALA A 269 14.43 11.66 18.29
C ALA A 269 15.07 12.53 17.18
N GLY A 270 14.68 13.81 17.11
CA GLY A 270 15.27 14.77 16.18
C GLY A 270 14.85 14.58 14.72
N ARG A 271 13.84 13.77 14.44
CA ARG A 271 13.27 13.67 13.08
C ARG A 271 12.33 14.84 12.81
N ALA A 272 12.05 15.07 11.52
CA ALA A 272 11.25 16.20 11.07
C ALA A 272 10.18 15.73 10.08
N LEU A 273 9.08 16.47 9.99
CA LEU A 273 8.10 16.29 8.91
C LEU A 273 8.77 16.54 7.56
N GLY A 274 8.49 15.70 6.59
CA GLY A 274 8.93 15.90 5.22
C GLY A 274 7.93 16.70 4.38
N THR A 275 8.05 16.62 3.07
CA THR A 275 7.17 17.31 2.12
C THR A 275 5.71 16.90 2.36
N PRO A 276 4.76 17.86 2.45
CA PRO A 276 3.33 17.52 2.51
C PRO A 276 2.88 16.73 1.28
N PRO A 277 1.76 16.01 1.38
CA PRO A 277 1.20 15.26 0.26
C PRO A 277 1.05 16.12 -1.00
N THR A 278 1.63 15.64 -2.11
CA THR A 278 1.63 16.33 -3.39
C THR A 278 1.86 15.35 -4.54
N THR A 279 1.33 15.66 -5.72
CA THR A 279 1.64 14.99 -6.98
C THR A 279 2.70 15.73 -7.81
N ASP A 280 3.22 16.85 -7.30
CA ASP A 280 4.40 17.52 -7.84
C ASP A 280 5.65 16.85 -7.28
N THR A 281 6.24 15.95 -8.05
CA THR A 281 7.33 15.06 -7.66
C THR A 281 8.53 15.22 -8.59
N ALA A 282 9.73 14.89 -8.10
CA ALA A 282 10.96 14.96 -8.89
C ALA A 282 11.29 13.65 -9.63
N GLY A 283 10.74 12.49 -9.23
CA GLY A 283 11.00 11.20 -9.88
C GLY A 283 10.17 11.04 -11.16
N ALA A 284 10.76 10.46 -12.21
CA ALA A 284 10.09 10.26 -13.50
C ALA A 284 8.86 9.32 -13.39
N HIS A 285 8.91 8.35 -12.47
CA HIS A 285 7.83 7.41 -12.21
C HIS A 285 7.17 7.64 -10.83
N ALA A 286 7.52 8.71 -10.13
CA ALA A 286 6.92 9.04 -8.84
C ALA A 286 5.56 9.71 -9.03
N ASP A 287 4.47 9.04 -8.66
CA ASP A 287 3.12 9.57 -8.76
C ASP A 287 2.82 10.62 -7.67
N ALA A 288 3.31 10.39 -6.45
CA ALA A 288 3.06 11.32 -5.35
C ALA A 288 4.08 11.15 -4.19
N TYR A 289 4.25 12.22 -3.44
CA TYR A 289 4.67 12.18 -2.04
C TYR A 289 3.42 12.14 -1.18
N LEU A 290 3.38 11.23 -0.20
CA LEU A 290 2.21 11.02 0.66
C LEU A 290 2.64 11.00 2.13
N TRP A 291 1.71 11.27 3.03
CA TRP A 291 1.88 10.94 4.44
C TRP A 291 1.15 9.64 4.73
N VAL A 292 1.86 8.53 4.54
CA VAL A 292 1.30 7.20 4.78
C VAL A 292 1.30 6.89 6.27
N LYS A 293 2.44 7.07 6.97
CA LYS A 293 2.44 7.00 8.44
C LYS A 293 1.57 8.10 9.01
N ARG A 294 0.71 7.75 9.96
CA ARG A 294 -0.02 8.72 10.76
C ARG A 294 0.92 9.38 11.73
N VAL A 295 1.19 10.65 11.50
CA VAL A 295 2.13 11.45 12.30
C VAL A 295 1.65 11.52 13.75
N GLY A 296 2.55 11.22 14.69
CA GLY A 296 2.27 11.15 16.12
C GLY A 296 1.93 9.75 16.64
N GLU A 297 1.74 8.74 15.76
CA GLU A 297 1.57 7.37 16.24
C GLU A 297 2.93 6.69 16.46
N SER A 298 3.09 6.10 17.65
CA SER A 298 4.29 5.34 18.05
C SER A 298 4.55 4.17 17.11
N ASP A 299 5.83 3.86 16.89
CA ASP A 299 6.28 2.67 16.17
C ASP A 299 6.33 1.43 17.08
N GLY A 300 6.37 1.62 18.40
CA GLY A 300 6.44 0.57 19.40
C GLY A 300 7.11 1.06 20.69
N SER A 301 7.29 0.18 21.64
CA SER A 301 7.98 0.49 22.91
C SER A 301 9.47 0.76 22.73
N CYS A 302 10.07 0.33 21.63
CA CYS A 302 11.44 0.63 21.18
C CYS A 302 12.52 0.30 22.25
N ASP A 303 12.22 -0.63 23.17
CA ASP A 303 13.07 -1.03 24.31
C ASP A 303 13.45 0.12 25.27
N HIS A 304 12.88 1.31 25.10
CA HIS A 304 13.08 2.46 25.98
C HIS A 304 11.79 3.04 26.58
N GLY A 305 10.70 2.26 26.50
CA GLY A 305 9.47 2.55 27.24
C GLY A 305 8.49 3.47 26.53
N ASP A 306 8.62 3.67 25.22
CA ASP A 306 7.60 4.36 24.44
C ASP A 306 6.26 3.60 24.44
N PRO A 307 5.16 4.27 24.19
CA PRO A 307 3.85 3.62 24.07
C PRO A 307 3.82 2.57 22.96
N ALA A 308 2.91 1.59 23.09
CA ALA A 308 2.73 0.54 22.09
C ALA A 308 2.47 1.12 20.69
N ALA A 309 2.84 0.35 19.67
CA ALA A 309 2.65 0.70 18.26
C ALA A 309 1.22 1.18 17.97
N GLY A 310 1.08 2.27 17.22
CA GLY A 310 -0.19 2.90 16.88
C GLY A 310 -0.80 3.77 17.98
N THR A 311 -0.20 3.87 19.17
CA THR A 311 -0.62 4.82 20.21
C THR A 311 -0.27 6.25 19.80
N PHE A 312 -1.24 7.16 19.80
CA PHE A 312 -1.01 8.56 19.45
C PHE A 312 -0.37 9.34 20.61
N VAL A 313 0.70 10.07 20.29
CA VAL A 313 1.47 10.87 21.24
C VAL A 313 1.58 12.30 20.68
N SER A 314 0.90 13.26 21.28
CA SER A 314 0.91 14.67 20.84
C SER A 314 2.32 15.26 20.80
N GLN A 315 3.19 14.85 21.73
CA GLN A 315 4.56 15.34 21.77
C GLN A 315 5.37 14.93 20.53
N PHE A 316 5.15 13.71 19.98
CA PHE A 316 5.81 13.30 18.74
C PHE A 316 5.43 14.19 17.55
N VAL A 317 4.15 14.62 17.49
CA VAL A 317 3.70 15.58 16.47
C VAL A 317 4.42 16.92 16.61
N ILE A 318 4.45 17.45 17.85
CA ILE A 318 5.03 18.74 18.15
C ILE A 318 6.53 18.76 17.81
N ASP A 319 7.25 17.70 18.18
CA ASP A 319 8.69 17.60 17.93
C ASP A 319 9.00 17.51 16.43
N LEU A 320 8.29 16.66 15.70
CA LEU A 320 8.43 16.52 14.24
C LEU A 320 8.14 17.84 13.51
N ALA A 321 7.07 18.54 13.91
CA ALA A 321 6.69 19.82 13.30
C ALA A 321 7.71 20.91 13.57
N ARG A 322 8.15 21.07 14.82
CA ARG A 322 9.17 22.06 15.19
C ARG A 322 10.49 21.85 14.48
N ASN A 323 10.94 20.59 14.40
CA ASN A 323 12.16 20.24 13.70
C ASN A 323 12.10 20.54 12.20
N SER A 324 10.90 20.59 11.61
CA SER A 324 10.69 20.96 10.20
C SER A 324 10.54 22.47 9.98
N GLY A 325 10.57 23.30 11.04
CA GLY A 325 10.34 24.74 10.96
C GLY A 325 8.87 25.13 10.74
N ARG A 326 7.94 24.25 11.11
CA ARG A 326 6.48 24.44 10.95
C ARG A 326 5.78 24.60 12.28
#